data_3c1331da4d0cdfaa08f31f6355b7f4ee
#
_entry.id   3c1331da4d0cdfaa08f31f6355b7f4ee
#
_cell.length_a   1.000
_cell.length_b   1.000
_cell.length_c   1.000
_cell.angle_alpha   90.00
_cell.angle_beta   90.00
_cell.angle_gamma   90.00
#
_symmetry.space_group_name_H-M   'P 1'
#
loop_
_entity.id
_entity.type
_entity.pdbx_description
1 polymer ?
#
loop_
_entity_poly.entity_id
_entity_poly.type
_entity_poly.pdbx_seq_one_letter_code
_entity_poly.pdbx_strand_id
1 'polypeptide(L)'
;MTITGKSFATAWDAIAATPEEAMILKARADLMLVLTDHIKANGWTQAQAAKHLGVTQPRISDLVRGKYNLFGLDHLATMLARAGRQIDIRVKKAVPQKHAA
;
A
#
# COMPACT_ATOMS: atom_id res chain seq x y z
N MET A 1 -1.83 7.10 -9.63
CA MET A 1 -2.08 7.81 -8.36
C MET A 1 -0.76 8.06 -7.65
N THR A 2 -0.58 9.25 -7.19
CA THR A 2 0.61 9.63 -6.44
C THR A 2 0.21 9.95 -5.01
N ILE A 3 0.87 9.32 -4.07
CA ILE A 3 0.70 9.63 -2.65
C ILE A 3 1.89 10.47 -2.24
N THR A 4 1.62 11.71 -1.87
CA THR A 4 2.65 12.63 -1.43
C THR A 4 2.40 13.01 0.02
N GLY A 5 3.44 12.96 0.82
CA GLY A 5 3.34 13.32 2.22
C GLY A 5 4.68 13.14 2.86
N LYS A 6 5.30 14.23 3.20
CA LYS A 6 6.63 14.20 3.82
C LYS A 6 6.59 13.44 5.15
N SER A 7 5.52 13.65 5.93
CA SER A 7 5.37 12.98 7.21
C SER A 7 5.25 11.46 7.04
N PHE A 8 4.60 11.02 5.98
CA PHE A 8 4.42 9.60 5.68
C PHE A 8 5.77 8.93 5.38
N ALA A 9 6.57 9.54 4.51
CA ALA A 9 7.90 9.02 4.18
C ALA A 9 8.81 9.01 5.42
N THR A 10 8.74 10.06 6.24
CA THR A 10 9.52 10.16 7.46
C THR A 10 9.15 9.06 8.46
N ALA A 11 7.86 8.73 8.56
CA ALA A 11 7.41 7.67 9.46
C ALA A 11 8.01 6.31 9.06
N TRP A 12 8.04 6.00 7.77
CA TRP A 12 8.62 4.75 7.30
C TRP A 12 10.12 4.71 7.49
N ASP A 13 10.82 5.81 7.28
CA ASP A 13 12.24 5.92 7.54
C ASP A 13 12.56 5.68 9.03
N ALA A 14 11.68 6.13 9.92
CA ALA A 14 11.89 5.98 11.35
C ALA A 14 11.74 4.55 11.83
N ILE A 15 10.89 3.73 11.20
CA ILE A 15 10.61 2.36 11.66
C ILE A 15 11.34 1.30 10.86
N ALA A 16 11.87 1.64 9.69
CA ALA A 16 12.58 0.69 8.85
C ALA A 16 14.04 0.58 9.29
N ALA A 17 14.57 -0.64 9.28
CA ALA A 17 15.96 -0.90 9.64
C ALA A 17 16.92 -0.50 8.53
N THR A 18 16.50 -0.51 7.27
CA THR A 18 17.33 -0.22 6.11
C THR A 18 16.58 0.64 5.11
N PRO A 19 17.29 1.37 4.22
CA PRO A 19 16.65 2.08 3.12
C PRO A 19 15.84 1.17 2.20
N GLU A 20 16.29 -0.06 1.98
CA GLU A 20 15.58 -1.03 1.15
C GLU A 20 14.24 -1.39 1.79
N GLU A 21 14.24 -1.62 3.09
CA GLU A 21 13.02 -1.91 3.84
C GLU A 21 12.06 -0.73 3.80
N ALA A 22 12.56 0.49 3.98
CA ALA A 22 11.76 1.70 3.92
C ALA A 22 11.05 1.82 2.57
N MET A 23 11.75 1.53 1.48
CA MET A 23 11.19 1.59 0.14
C MET A 23 10.05 0.57 -0.03
N ILE A 24 10.24 -0.65 0.44
CA ILE A 24 9.24 -1.70 0.34
C ILE A 24 8.01 -1.37 1.19
N LEU A 25 8.21 -0.92 2.42
CA LEU A 25 7.11 -0.56 3.30
C LEU A 25 6.29 0.59 2.74
N LYS A 26 6.97 1.59 2.17
CA LYS A 26 6.28 2.71 1.53
C LYS A 26 5.45 2.24 0.34
N ALA A 27 6.00 1.38 -0.50
CA ALA A 27 5.27 0.85 -1.65
C ALA A 27 4.02 0.07 -1.21
N ARG A 28 4.15 -0.77 -0.19
CA ARG A 28 3.00 -1.49 0.36
C ARG A 28 1.93 -0.54 0.87
N ALA A 29 2.33 0.44 1.65
CA ALA A 29 1.41 1.41 2.23
C ALA A 29 0.70 2.23 1.15
N ASP A 30 1.41 2.64 0.12
CA ASP A 30 0.83 3.37 -1.01
C ASP A 30 -0.28 2.56 -1.69
N LEU A 31 -0.01 1.29 -1.97
CA LEU A 31 -1.00 0.41 -2.60
C LEU A 31 -2.19 0.14 -1.68
N MET A 32 -1.95 -0.01 -0.38
CA MET A 32 -3.03 -0.21 0.59
C MET A 32 -3.94 1.00 0.66
N LEU A 33 -3.39 2.21 0.58
CA LEU A 33 -4.19 3.43 0.54
C LEU A 33 -5.06 3.50 -0.72
N VAL A 34 -4.51 3.13 -1.87
CA VAL A 34 -5.28 3.08 -3.12
C VAL A 34 -6.47 2.14 -2.97
N LEU A 35 -6.23 0.94 -2.41
CA LEU A 35 -7.31 -0.03 -2.19
C LEU A 35 -8.34 0.47 -1.18
N THR A 36 -7.90 1.06 -0.09
CA THR A 36 -8.79 1.61 0.93
C THR A 36 -9.66 2.72 0.35
N ASP A 37 -9.06 3.61 -0.43
CA ASP A 37 -9.80 4.68 -1.10
C ASP A 37 -10.80 4.12 -2.11
N HIS A 38 -10.43 3.06 -2.82
CA HIS A 38 -11.34 2.39 -3.76
C HIS A 38 -12.56 1.82 -3.05
N ILE A 39 -12.36 1.18 -1.90
CA ILE A 39 -13.45 0.64 -1.08
C ILE A 39 -14.38 1.76 -0.65
N LYS A 40 -13.84 2.87 -0.16
CA LYS A 40 -14.62 4.03 0.27
C LYS A 40 -15.39 4.66 -0.88
N ALA A 41 -14.72 4.81 -2.03
CA ALA A 41 -15.34 5.43 -3.20
C ALA A 41 -16.54 4.63 -3.71
N ASN A 42 -16.50 3.30 -3.56
CA ASN A 42 -17.60 2.44 -3.97
C ASN A 42 -18.65 2.26 -2.86
N GLY A 43 -18.42 2.78 -1.69
CA GLY A 43 -19.34 2.63 -0.57
C GLY A 43 -19.49 1.20 -0.10
N TRP A 44 -18.47 0.37 -0.28
CA TRP A 44 -18.54 -1.03 0.10
C TRP A 44 -18.39 -1.22 1.61
N THR A 45 -19.19 -2.13 2.15
CA THR A 45 -18.91 -2.68 3.48
C THR A 45 -17.67 -3.58 3.41
N GLN A 46 -17.14 -3.97 4.55
CA GLN A 46 -16.01 -4.89 4.57
C GLN A 46 -16.36 -6.23 3.92
N ALA A 47 -17.58 -6.72 4.14
CA ALA A 47 -18.03 -7.95 3.51
C ALA A 47 -18.14 -7.83 2.00
N GLN A 48 -18.65 -6.70 1.50
CA GLN A 48 -18.72 -6.44 0.06
C GLN A 48 -17.34 -6.31 -0.55
N ALA A 49 -16.45 -5.58 0.11
CA ALA A 49 -15.08 -5.44 -0.35
C ALA A 49 -14.36 -6.79 -0.43
N ALA A 50 -14.55 -7.63 0.58
CA ALA A 50 -13.97 -8.97 0.58
C ALA A 50 -14.42 -9.78 -0.63
N LYS A 51 -15.70 -9.72 -0.95
CA LYS A 51 -16.27 -10.43 -2.10
C LYS A 51 -15.70 -9.90 -3.42
N HIS A 52 -15.66 -8.57 -3.59
CA HIS A 52 -15.17 -7.96 -4.82
C HIS A 52 -13.67 -8.17 -5.02
N LEU A 53 -12.89 -8.14 -3.96
CA LEU A 53 -11.45 -8.26 -4.04
C LEU A 53 -10.96 -9.70 -3.87
N GLY A 54 -11.87 -10.65 -3.63
CA GLY A 54 -11.52 -12.06 -3.56
C GLY A 54 -10.69 -12.44 -2.35
N VAL A 55 -10.92 -11.79 -1.23
CA VAL A 55 -10.23 -12.07 0.04
C VAL A 55 -11.26 -12.23 1.15
N THR A 56 -10.80 -12.63 2.32
CA THR A 56 -11.68 -12.77 3.49
C THR A 56 -11.98 -11.41 4.11
N GLN A 57 -13.08 -11.34 4.87
CA GLN A 57 -13.42 -10.11 5.57
C GLN A 57 -12.37 -9.70 6.60
N PRO A 58 -11.77 -10.62 7.39
CA PRO A 58 -10.65 -10.25 8.27
C PRO A 58 -9.48 -9.61 7.51
N ARG A 59 -9.23 -10.05 6.27
CA ARG A 59 -8.19 -9.47 5.42
C ARG A 59 -8.50 -8.01 5.08
N ILE A 60 -9.77 -7.70 4.77
CA ILE A 60 -10.21 -6.33 4.52
C ILE A 60 -10.06 -5.49 5.79
N SER A 61 -10.41 -6.05 6.95
CA SER A 61 -10.23 -5.35 8.22
C SER A 61 -8.75 -4.98 8.44
N ASP A 62 -7.84 -5.91 8.18
CA ASP A 62 -6.40 -5.65 8.29
C ASP A 62 -5.94 -4.58 7.30
N LEU A 63 -6.48 -4.60 6.10
CA LEU A 63 -6.16 -3.62 5.05
C LEU A 63 -6.54 -2.20 5.49
N VAL A 64 -7.78 -2.00 5.93
CA VAL A 64 -8.27 -0.67 6.30
C VAL A 64 -7.66 -0.16 7.59
N ARG A 65 -7.12 -1.05 8.41
CA ARG A 65 -6.36 -0.69 9.61
C ARG A 65 -4.92 -0.34 9.31
N GLY A 66 -4.47 -0.52 8.09
CA GLY A 66 -3.11 -0.18 7.69
C GLY A 66 -2.06 -1.16 8.18
N LYS A 67 -2.40 -2.43 8.35
CA LYS A 67 -1.45 -3.46 8.80
C LYS A 67 -0.56 -3.90 7.64
N TYR A 68 0.36 -3.02 7.26
CA TYR A 68 1.23 -3.18 6.08
C TYR A 68 2.09 -4.44 6.13
N ASN A 69 2.43 -4.91 7.32
CA ASN A 69 3.27 -6.10 7.49
C ASN A 69 2.57 -7.40 7.12
N LEU A 70 1.26 -7.36 6.92
CA LEU A 70 0.47 -8.54 6.57
C LEU A 70 0.19 -8.65 5.07
N PHE A 71 0.64 -7.66 4.27
CA PHE A 71 0.37 -7.62 2.84
C PHE A 71 1.65 -7.50 2.04
N GLY A 72 1.94 -8.52 1.23
CA GLY A 72 3.02 -8.43 0.25
C GLY A 72 2.58 -7.64 -0.98
N LEU A 73 3.56 -7.15 -1.74
CA LEU A 73 3.27 -6.38 -2.95
C LEU A 73 2.47 -7.18 -3.96
N ASP A 74 2.76 -8.47 -4.10
CA ASP A 74 2.05 -9.38 -5.00
C ASP A 74 0.58 -9.56 -4.58
N HIS A 75 0.32 -9.67 -3.29
CA HIS A 75 -1.06 -9.74 -2.79
C HIS A 75 -1.83 -8.48 -3.12
N LEU A 76 -1.21 -7.33 -2.90
CA LEU A 76 -1.83 -6.04 -3.17
C LEU A 76 -2.06 -5.84 -4.66
N ALA A 77 -1.12 -6.27 -5.50
CA ALA A 77 -1.27 -6.22 -6.95
C ALA A 77 -2.46 -7.06 -7.42
N THR A 78 -2.62 -8.26 -6.85
CA THR A 78 -3.75 -9.13 -7.17
C THR A 78 -5.08 -8.48 -6.80
N MET A 79 -5.16 -7.89 -5.61
CA MET A 79 -6.37 -7.21 -5.17
C MET A 79 -6.70 -6.01 -6.07
N LEU A 80 -5.68 -5.25 -6.48
CA LEU A 80 -5.87 -4.13 -7.40
C LEU A 80 -6.38 -4.58 -8.76
N ALA A 81 -5.83 -5.67 -9.29
CA ALA A 81 -6.31 -6.24 -10.55
C ALA A 81 -7.79 -6.62 -10.45
N ARG A 82 -8.21 -7.21 -9.34
CA ARG A 82 -9.61 -7.56 -9.11
C ARG A 82 -10.50 -6.33 -8.95
N ALA A 83 -9.92 -5.22 -8.50
CA ALA A 83 -10.63 -3.95 -8.42
C ALA A 83 -10.71 -3.22 -9.76
N GLY A 84 -10.21 -3.83 -10.84
CA GLY A 84 -10.18 -3.21 -12.16
C GLY A 84 -9.09 -2.16 -12.30
N ARG A 85 -8.09 -2.19 -11.45
CA ARG A 85 -6.98 -1.25 -11.47
C ARG A 85 -5.77 -1.88 -12.14
N GLN A 86 -4.95 -1.05 -12.74
CA GLN A 86 -3.69 -1.47 -13.35
C GLN A 86 -2.54 -0.76 -12.66
N ILE A 87 -1.45 -1.50 -12.44
CA ILE A 87 -0.24 -0.95 -11.83
C ILE A 87 0.76 -0.67 -12.96
N ASP A 88 1.23 0.57 -13.02
CA ASP A 88 2.37 0.94 -13.84
C ASP A 88 3.57 1.11 -12.93
N ILE A 89 4.64 0.43 -13.27
CA ILE A 89 5.86 0.47 -12.46
C ILE A 89 6.91 1.30 -13.20
N ARG A 90 7.43 2.31 -12.51
CA ARG A 90 8.53 3.12 -13.01
C ARG A 90 9.71 2.94 -12.10
N VAL A 91 10.83 2.55 -12.68
CA VAL A 91 12.08 2.42 -11.96
C VAL A 91 12.95 3.60 -12.35
N LYS A 92 13.42 4.32 -11.36
CA LYS A 92 14.26 5.48 -11.57
C LYS A 92 15.46 5.41 -10.65
N LYS A 93 16.49 6.19 -10.98
CA LYS A 93 17.69 6.28 -10.15
C LYS A 93 17.31 6.87 -8.79
N ALA A 94 17.78 6.24 -7.73
CA ALA A 94 17.53 6.72 -6.37
C ALA A 94 18.23 8.05 -6.14
N VAL A 95 17.55 8.95 -5.43
CA VAL A 95 18.15 10.20 -4.98
C VAL A 95 19.00 9.90 -3.74
N PRO A 96 20.27 10.35 -3.69
CA PRO A 96 21.08 10.13 -2.49
C PRO A 96 20.41 10.73 -1.25
N GLN A 97 20.45 9.96 -0.16
CA GLN A 97 19.89 10.39 1.11
C GLN A 97 20.91 11.22 1.86
N LYS A 98 20.64 12.50 2.05
CA LYS A 98 21.58 13.40 2.74
C LYS A 98 21.83 12.98 4.18
N HIS A 99 20.81 12.52 4.86
CA HIS A 99 20.94 12.10 6.25
C HIS A 99 21.60 10.73 6.41
N ALA A 100 21.76 10.01 5.33
CA ALA A 100 22.44 8.71 5.36
C ALA A 100 23.94 8.84 5.45
N ALA A 101 24.44 10.03 5.24
CA ALA A 101 25.85 10.29 5.34
C ALA A 101 26.33 10.28 6.80
#